data_a936f8a38947c17a9d7fdc5588eb33b3
#
_entry.id   a936f8a38947c17a9d7fdc5588eb33b3
#
_cell.length_a   1.000
_cell.length_b   1.000
_cell.length_c   1.000
_cell.angle_alpha   90.00
_cell.angle_beta   90.00
_cell.angle_gamma   90.00
#
_symmetry.space_group_name_H-M   'P 1'
#
loop_
_entity.id
_entity.type
_entity.pdbx_description
1 polymer ?
#
loop_
_entity_poly.entity_id
_entity_poly.type
_entity_poly.pdbx_seq_one_letter_code
_entity_poly.pdbx_strand_id
1 'polypeptide(L)'
;MNKQTIRDIDIRGKRVFIRVDFNVPIGKDGRIEDDTRIRGALPTIRYAAEQGAKVILASHLGRPLKDKKKAEEKGMPYDANKYSLKAVYEYLRALPELQDVSTSGGDEPVVYANEQGTALGKAEIKNDKVFFAGDCVGDVVKAQVEKLREGEVLLLENLRLYAGEEKNDDEFARQLAELADVYVNDAFGAAHRAHASTAGITKFLTTAVAGLLMEKELNFLSKALNNPERPFVAILGGAKVSDKIPVIESLIARKVDKLLIGGAMAYTFFKSKGYTVGKSLVENEMLETAQEIERKAQDAGVELILPTDHQVVDSYDPLNSRKTIPVEFTNQGLVGLDIGIETAAIFRRALEGAKTIVWNGPMGMFEEKPFDEGTIAVAQAVAEATENGATSIVGGGDSVAAINQAGLDEKITHISTGGGATLEFLSGVELPGVAALNEK
;
A
#
# COMPACT_ATOMS: atom_id res chain seq x y z
N MET A 1 4.89 5.93 -18.45
CA MET A 1 3.78 6.77 -17.93
C MET A 1 3.72 8.06 -18.71
N ASN A 2 2.53 8.54 -19.08
CA ASN A 2 2.35 9.79 -19.86
C ASN A 2 1.91 10.98 -18.97
N LYS A 3 2.25 10.99 -17.68
CA LYS A 3 1.92 12.08 -16.75
C LYS A 3 3.15 12.92 -16.44
N GLN A 4 2.95 14.24 -16.33
CA GLN A 4 4.01 15.13 -15.85
C GLN A 4 4.37 14.78 -14.40
N THR A 5 5.62 14.98 -14.04
CA THR A 5 6.15 14.78 -12.69
C THR A 5 6.65 16.10 -12.11
N ILE A 6 6.91 16.11 -10.82
CA ILE A 6 7.49 17.29 -10.16
C ILE A 6 8.84 17.71 -10.77
N ARG A 7 9.54 16.81 -11.48
CA ARG A 7 10.79 17.13 -12.19
C ARG A 7 10.57 17.87 -13.52
N ASP A 8 9.39 17.81 -14.08
CA ASP A 8 9.05 18.40 -15.38
C ASP A 8 8.64 19.88 -15.28
N ILE A 9 8.61 20.45 -14.06
CA ILE A 9 8.12 21.81 -13.78
C ILE A 9 9.09 22.61 -12.90
N ASP A 10 9.05 23.94 -13.01
CA ASP A 10 9.76 24.84 -12.08
C ASP A 10 8.90 25.09 -10.84
N ILE A 11 9.48 24.79 -9.65
CA ILE A 11 8.81 24.91 -8.35
C ILE A 11 9.51 25.89 -7.40
N ARG A 12 10.62 26.54 -7.81
CA ARG A 12 11.37 27.46 -6.96
C ARG A 12 10.50 28.63 -6.52
N GLY A 13 10.49 28.91 -5.22
CA GLY A 13 9.72 29.98 -4.60
C GLY A 13 8.21 29.75 -4.58
N LYS A 14 7.70 28.72 -5.23
CA LYS A 14 6.27 28.39 -5.31
C LYS A 14 5.79 27.65 -4.07
N ARG A 15 4.52 27.86 -3.73
CA ARG A 15 3.79 27.09 -2.74
C ARG A 15 3.37 25.77 -3.40
N VAL A 16 3.95 24.64 -2.95
CA VAL A 16 3.75 23.31 -3.52
C VAL A 16 2.95 22.47 -2.55
N PHE A 17 1.71 22.18 -2.87
CA PHE A 17 0.85 21.27 -2.13
C PHE A 17 1.14 19.84 -2.55
N ILE A 18 1.70 19.03 -1.64
CA ILE A 18 2.02 17.62 -1.88
C ILE A 18 1.03 16.75 -1.11
N ARG A 19 0.18 16.02 -1.82
CA ARG A 19 -0.67 15.02 -1.23
C ARG A 19 0.14 13.74 -1.00
N VAL A 20 0.39 13.42 0.26
CA VAL A 20 1.13 12.23 0.71
C VAL A 20 0.21 11.23 1.42
N ASP A 21 0.60 9.98 1.54
CA ASP A 21 -0.14 8.97 2.31
C ASP A 21 0.60 8.62 3.62
N PHE A 22 0.32 9.40 4.67
CA PHE A 22 0.83 9.18 6.02
C PHE A 22 -0.18 8.46 6.91
N ASN A 23 -1.02 7.61 6.32
CA ASN A 23 -1.93 6.76 7.07
C ASN A 23 -1.16 5.55 7.63
N VAL A 24 -0.34 5.82 8.63
CA VAL A 24 0.55 4.88 9.31
C VAL A 24 -0.06 4.35 10.61
N PRO A 25 0.28 3.14 11.07
CA PRO A 25 -0.11 2.66 12.39
C PRO A 25 0.62 3.46 13.48
N ILE A 26 -0.16 3.89 14.48
CA ILE A 26 0.36 4.59 15.67
C ILE A 26 0.06 3.73 16.88
N GLY A 27 1.09 3.36 17.61
CA GLY A 27 1.01 2.57 18.83
C GLY A 27 0.32 3.30 19.99
N LYS A 28 0.01 2.57 21.04
CA LYS A 28 -0.64 3.14 22.26
C LYS A 28 0.23 4.17 22.97
N ASP A 29 1.53 4.12 22.75
CA ASP A 29 2.53 5.07 23.27
C ASP A 29 2.67 6.33 22.39
N GLY A 30 1.88 6.44 21.31
CA GLY A 30 1.90 7.54 20.37
C GLY A 30 3.03 7.48 19.33
N ARG A 31 3.81 6.39 19.29
CA ARG A 31 4.88 6.22 18.31
C ARG A 31 4.37 5.59 17.03
N ILE A 32 5.03 5.88 15.91
CA ILE A 32 4.79 5.24 14.63
C ILE A 32 5.38 3.83 14.68
N GLU A 33 4.56 2.82 14.40
CA GLU A 33 4.96 1.41 14.40
C GLU A 33 5.54 0.97 13.05
N ASP A 34 5.11 1.61 11.95
CA ASP A 34 5.60 1.37 10.60
C ASP A 34 5.69 2.71 9.84
N ASP A 35 6.88 3.08 9.43
CA ASP A 35 7.20 4.34 8.76
C ASP A 35 7.34 4.21 7.22
N THR A 36 7.10 3.02 6.67
CA THR A 36 7.31 2.69 5.24
C THR A 36 6.67 3.73 4.31
N ARG A 37 5.45 4.16 4.60
CA ARG A 37 4.74 5.17 3.79
C ARG A 37 5.37 6.56 3.87
N ILE A 38 5.86 6.93 5.04
CA ILE A 38 6.56 8.21 5.23
C ILE A 38 7.86 8.19 4.45
N ARG A 39 8.65 7.12 4.60
CA ARG A 39 9.92 6.96 3.87
C ARG A 39 9.72 6.95 2.36
N GLY A 40 8.62 6.34 1.89
CA GLY A 40 8.27 6.35 0.47
C GLY A 40 8.04 7.74 -0.11
N ALA A 41 7.51 8.68 0.66
CA ALA A 41 7.25 10.06 0.23
C ALA A 41 8.45 11.00 0.41
N LEU A 42 9.45 10.64 1.26
CA LEU A 42 10.62 11.50 1.53
C LEU A 42 11.36 11.97 0.27
N PRO A 43 11.58 11.14 -0.76
CA PRO A 43 12.26 11.61 -1.98
C PRO A 43 11.57 12.80 -2.64
N THR A 44 10.24 12.82 -2.70
CA THR A 44 9.45 13.93 -3.26
C THR A 44 9.55 15.18 -2.38
N ILE A 45 9.41 15.00 -1.07
CA ILE A 45 9.45 16.09 -0.09
C ILE A 45 10.82 16.77 -0.13
N ARG A 46 11.88 15.99 -0.07
CA ARG A 46 13.27 16.47 -0.15
C ARG A 46 13.54 17.18 -1.46
N TYR A 47 13.17 16.57 -2.59
CA TYR A 47 13.33 17.17 -3.90
C TYR A 47 12.67 18.56 -3.94
N ALA A 48 11.42 18.67 -3.48
CA ALA A 48 10.71 19.95 -3.46
C ALA A 48 11.40 20.99 -2.58
N ALA A 49 11.83 20.61 -1.37
CA ALA A 49 12.52 21.51 -0.45
C ALA A 49 13.88 21.94 -1.00
N GLU A 50 14.69 21.01 -1.55
CA GLU A 50 16.02 21.28 -2.15
C GLU A 50 15.91 22.17 -3.40
N GLN A 51 14.81 22.09 -4.16
CA GLN A 51 14.54 22.99 -5.28
C GLN A 51 14.01 24.38 -4.84
N GLY A 52 13.93 24.65 -3.54
CA GLY A 52 13.50 25.95 -2.99
C GLY A 52 11.98 26.14 -3.03
N ALA A 53 11.18 25.09 -3.06
CA ALA A 53 9.74 25.21 -2.90
C ALA A 53 9.35 25.52 -1.44
N LYS A 54 8.19 26.15 -1.25
CA LYS A 54 7.48 26.27 0.03
C LYS A 54 6.55 25.06 0.11
N VAL A 55 6.95 24.03 0.87
CA VAL A 55 6.30 22.72 0.82
C VAL A 55 5.12 22.66 1.80
N ILE A 56 3.96 22.25 1.30
CA ILE A 56 2.74 22.04 2.10
C ILE A 56 2.36 20.57 1.96
N LEU A 57 2.48 19.81 3.05
CA LEU A 57 2.12 18.40 3.10
C LEU A 57 0.70 18.23 3.59
N ALA A 58 -0.07 17.41 2.90
CA ALA A 58 -1.43 17.06 3.28
C ALA A 58 -1.65 15.56 3.23
N SER A 59 -2.21 15.01 4.29
CA SER A 59 -2.49 13.58 4.39
C SER A 59 -3.78 13.31 5.15
N HIS A 60 -4.20 12.04 5.13
CA HIS A 60 -5.22 11.52 6.01
C HIS A 60 -4.60 10.55 7.03
N LEU A 61 -5.29 10.36 8.15
CA LEU A 61 -4.98 9.34 9.15
C LEU A 61 -6.29 8.70 9.63
N GLY A 62 -6.45 7.40 9.41
CA GLY A 62 -7.62 6.64 9.82
C GLY A 62 -8.94 7.11 9.18
N ARG A 63 -10.03 6.90 9.91
CA ARG A 63 -11.40 7.25 9.50
C ARG A 63 -12.16 7.97 10.62
N PRO A 64 -11.73 9.17 11.03
CA PRO A 64 -12.22 9.85 12.24
C PRO A 64 -13.74 10.00 12.30
N LEU A 65 -14.38 10.46 11.22
CA LEU A 65 -15.83 10.69 11.20
C LEU A 65 -16.63 9.37 11.26
N LYS A 66 -16.15 8.31 10.59
CA LYS A 66 -16.80 7.00 10.66
C LYS A 66 -16.70 6.39 12.06
N ASP A 67 -15.53 6.50 12.68
CA ASP A 67 -15.30 5.95 14.00
C ASP A 67 -15.99 6.77 15.08
N LYS A 68 -16.11 8.10 14.91
CA LYS A 68 -16.95 8.97 15.74
C LYS A 68 -18.41 8.49 15.72
N LYS A 69 -18.98 8.30 14.53
CA LYS A 69 -20.36 7.81 14.36
C LYS A 69 -20.57 6.44 15.04
N LYS A 70 -19.63 5.51 14.87
CA LYS A 70 -19.69 4.19 15.51
C LYS A 70 -19.61 4.30 17.05
N ALA A 71 -18.79 5.20 17.58
CA ALA A 71 -18.67 5.42 19.01
C ALA A 71 -19.99 6.00 19.57
N GLU A 72 -20.58 6.97 18.88
CA GLU A 72 -21.89 7.55 19.23
C GLU A 72 -23.01 6.49 19.24
N GLU A 73 -23.09 5.66 18.18
CA GLU A 73 -24.06 4.55 18.07
C GLU A 73 -23.92 3.50 19.19
N LYS A 74 -22.70 3.32 19.72
CA LYS A 74 -22.39 2.35 20.79
C LYS A 74 -22.37 2.98 22.18
N GLY A 75 -22.57 4.29 22.31
CA GLY A 75 -22.44 5.03 23.57
C GLY A 75 -21.02 4.98 24.15
N MET A 76 -19.99 4.86 23.31
CA MET A 76 -18.59 4.78 23.69
C MET A 76 -17.90 6.16 23.57
N PRO A 77 -16.88 6.46 24.41
CA PRO A 77 -16.12 7.68 24.27
C PRO A 77 -15.36 7.68 22.92
N TYR A 78 -15.31 8.86 22.30
CA TYR A 78 -14.53 9.11 21.08
C TYR A 78 -13.35 10.02 21.40
N ASP A 79 -12.14 9.56 21.05
CA ASP A 79 -10.92 10.37 21.16
C ASP A 79 -10.50 10.88 19.77
N ALA A 80 -10.65 12.17 19.53
CA ALA A 80 -10.26 12.80 18.28
C ALA A 80 -8.73 12.88 18.13
N ASN A 81 -7.96 12.93 19.22
CA ASN A 81 -6.52 13.16 19.19
C ASN A 81 -5.77 12.00 18.52
N LYS A 82 -6.31 10.77 18.61
CA LYS A 82 -5.72 9.61 17.95
C LYS A 82 -5.67 9.71 16.42
N TYR A 83 -6.40 10.67 15.83
CA TYR A 83 -6.42 10.93 14.39
C TYR A 83 -5.61 12.16 14.00
N SER A 84 -4.95 12.83 14.95
CA SER A 84 -4.07 13.96 14.66
C SER A 84 -2.79 13.50 13.99
N LEU A 85 -2.34 14.26 13.00
CA LEU A 85 -1.04 14.05 12.34
C LEU A 85 0.15 14.56 13.16
N LYS A 86 -0.09 14.98 14.41
CA LYS A 86 0.98 15.48 15.29
C LYS A 86 2.11 14.46 15.51
N ALA A 87 1.80 13.16 15.66
CA ALA A 87 2.83 12.12 15.78
C ALA A 87 3.69 12.01 14.51
N VAL A 88 3.08 12.17 13.34
CA VAL A 88 3.79 12.22 12.05
C VAL A 88 4.65 13.47 11.95
N TYR A 89 4.15 14.63 12.40
CA TYR A 89 4.95 15.86 12.47
C TYR A 89 6.20 15.69 13.34
N GLU A 90 6.05 15.15 14.56
CA GLU A 90 7.21 14.92 15.45
C GLU A 90 8.23 13.97 14.83
N TYR A 91 7.74 12.94 14.11
CA TYR A 91 8.59 12.03 13.36
C TYR A 91 9.35 12.75 12.23
N LEU A 92 8.66 13.51 11.36
CA LEU A 92 9.28 14.25 10.26
C LEU A 92 10.28 15.29 10.76
N ARG A 93 9.94 16.00 11.85
CA ARG A 93 10.81 16.98 12.48
C ARG A 93 12.10 16.37 13.00
N ALA A 94 12.08 15.11 13.41
CA ALA A 94 13.24 14.38 13.89
C ALA A 94 14.14 13.81 12.77
N LEU A 95 13.68 13.82 11.50
CA LEU A 95 14.45 13.28 10.39
C LEU A 95 15.59 14.22 9.97
N PRO A 96 16.86 13.76 9.99
CA PRO A 96 18.00 14.56 9.55
C PRO A 96 17.88 15.06 8.12
N GLU A 97 17.23 14.27 7.26
CA GLU A 97 17.04 14.57 5.84
C GLU A 97 16.18 15.82 5.58
N LEU A 98 15.39 16.24 6.57
CA LEU A 98 14.51 17.41 6.46
C LEU A 98 15.01 18.61 7.29
N GLN A 99 16.17 18.51 7.96
CA GLN A 99 16.72 19.53 8.82
C GLN A 99 18.14 19.93 8.40
N ASP A 100 18.55 21.16 8.77
CA ASP A 100 19.96 21.53 8.71
C ASP A 100 20.67 20.94 9.92
N VAL A 101 21.39 19.86 9.71
CA VAL A 101 22.11 19.13 10.75
C VAL A 101 23.57 19.57 10.80
N SER A 102 24.06 19.97 11.97
CA SER A 102 25.48 20.21 12.18
C SER A 102 26.12 19.11 13.03
N THR A 103 27.29 18.65 12.63
CA THR A 103 28.05 17.62 13.35
C THR A 103 29.00 18.19 14.43
N SER A 104 29.01 19.51 14.69
CA SER A 104 29.87 20.15 15.67
C SER A 104 29.17 20.41 16.99
N GLY A 105 29.69 19.79 18.03
CA GLY A 105 29.23 19.67 19.39
C GLY A 105 28.74 20.90 20.14
N GLY A 106 27.70 20.67 20.89
CA GLY A 106 27.17 21.49 21.95
C GLY A 106 25.72 21.13 22.25
N ASP A 107 25.42 20.81 23.49
CA ASP A 107 24.14 20.59 24.15
C ASP A 107 23.20 19.50 23.61
N GLU A 108 22.90 18.57 24.46
CA GLU A 108 22.09 17.35 24.37
C GLU A 108 21.69 16.86 22.95
N PRO A 109 22.47 15.93 22.42
CA PRO A 109 22.25 15.43 21.05
C PRO A 109 21.03 14.50 20.97
N VAL A 110 20.20 14.72 19.95
CA VAL A 110 19.16 13.74 19.57
C VAL A 110 19.86 12.47 19.09
N VAL A 111 19.64 11.36 19.77
CA VAL A 111 20.19 10.05 19.39
C VAL A 111 19.23 9.40 18.42
N TYR A 112 19.63 9.25 17.18
CA TYR A 112 18.91 8.44 16.20
C TYR A 112 19.36 6.99 16.34
N ALA A 113 18.41 6.08 16.46
CA ALA A 113 18.65 4.64 16.44
C ALA A 113 17.97 4.02 15.22
N ASN A 114 18.62 3.06 14.58
CA ASN A 114 17.97 2.20 13.59
C ASN A 114 17.02 1.22 14.29
N GLU A 115 16.28 0.42 13.52
CA GLU A 115 15.35 -0.61 14.05
C GLU A 115 16.01 -1.63 14.98
N GLN A 116 17.34 -1.75 14.94
CA GLN A 116 18.15 -2.63 15.80
C GLN A 116 18.66 -1.93 17.06
N GLY A 117 18.24 -0.67 17.31
CA GLY A 117 18.68 0.11 18.47
C GLY A 117 20.13 0.65 18.38
N THR A 118 20.77 0.57 17.21
CA THR A 118 22.11 1.09 17.00
C THR A 118 22.06 2.61 16.79
N ALA A 119 22.76 3.36 17.61
CA ALA A 119 22.84 4.82 17.49
C ALA A 119 23.48 5.23 16.16
N LEU A 120 22.74 5.92 15.29
CA LEU A 120 23.19 6.38 13.98
C LEU A 120 24.02 7.68 14.05
N GLY A 121 24.13 8.29 15.21
CA GLY A 121 24.93 9.51 15.45
C GLY A 121 24.21 10.52 16.34
N LYS A 122 24.95 11.53 16.74
CA LYS A 122 24.43 12.68 17.49
C LYS A 122 24.44 13.89 16.57
N ALA A 123 23.28 14.52 16.39
CA ALA A 123 23.17 15.72 15.58
C ALA A 123 22.39 16.82 16.30
N GLU A 124 22.86 18.05 16.19
CA GLU A 124 22.17 19.22 16.71
C GLU A 124 21.29 19.83 15.61
N ILE A 125 19.99 19.99 15.86
CA ILE A 125 19.07 20.65 14.92
C ILE A 125 19.24 22.17 15.12
N LYS A 126 19.90 22.84 14.16
CA LYS A 126 20.15 24.28 14.25
C LYS A 126 18.95 25.15 13.90
N ASN A 127 18.13 24.72 12.93
CA ASN A 127 16.94 25.44 12.48
C ASN A 127 15.83 24.47 12.14
N ASP A 128 14.70 24.60 12.79
CA ASP A 128 13.49 23.81 12.41
C ASP A 128 13.03 24.25 11.03
N LYS A 129 12.99 23.30 10.10
CA LYS A 129 12.44 23.48 8.75
C LYS A 129 11.08 22.83 8.58
N VAL A 130 10.60 22.05 9.56
CA VAL A 130 9.33 21.36 9.52
C VAL A 130 8.39 21.98 10.56
N PHE A 131 7.20 22.37 10.12
CA PHE A 131 6.18 23.02 10.93
C PHE A 131 4.87 22.22 10.88
N PHE A 132 3.98 22.42 11.84
CA PHE A 132 2.67 21.80 11.91
C PHE A 132 1.56 22.83 11.98
N ALA A 133 0.53 22.67 11.15
CA ALA A 133 -0.70 23.46 11.22
C ALA A 133 -1.77 22.67 11.99
N GLY A 134 -2.41 23.31 12.96
CA GLY A 134 -3.47 22.68 13.76
C GLY A 134 -4.78 22.46 13.00
N ASP A 135 -4.83 22.83 11.72
CA ASP A 135 -5.95 22.61 10.81
C ASP A 135 -5.43 22.39 9.38
N CYS A 136 -6.33 22.09 8.42
CA CYS A 136 -5.94 21.91 7.01
C CYS A 136 -6.51 23.00 6.08
N VAL A 137 -7.37 23.87 6.54
CA VAL A 137 -7.94 25.01 5.81
C VAL A 137 -8.18 26.22 6.74
N GLY A 138 -8.57 27.35 6.17
CA GLY A 138 -8.93 28.57 6.92
C GLY A 138 -7.81 29.58 7.02
N ASP A 139 -8.14 30.74 7.59
CA ASP A 139 -7.27 31.93 7.59
C ASP A 139 -5.97 31.74 8.38
N VAL A 140 -6.03 30.95 9.47
CA VAL A 140 -4.83 30.63 10.27
C VAL A 140 -3.83 29.82 9.44
N VAL A 141 -4.32 28.82 8.71
CA VAL A 141 -3.46 27.99 7.83
C VAL A 141 -2.90 28.83 6.70
N LYS A 142 -3.72 29.68 6.05
CA LYS A 142 -3.26 30.64 5.03
C LYS A 142 -2.13 31.51 5.53
N ALA A 143 -2.30 32.11 6.72
CA ALA A 143 -1.27 32.96 7.33
C ALA A 143 0.03 32.19 7.67
N GLN A 144 -0.06 30.88 8.00
CA GLN A 144 1.12 30.04 8.18
C GLN A 144 1.83 29.75 6.86
N VAL A 145 1.06 29.43 5.81
CA VAL A 145 1.58 29.19 4.45
C VAL A 145 2.28 30.43 3.88
N GLU A 146 1.72 31.62 4.09
CA GLU A 146 2.34 32.88 3.65
C GLU A 146 3.70 33.15 4.29
N LYS A 147 3.90 32.70 5.53
CA LYS A 147 5.16 32.84 6.28
C LYS A 147 6.24 31.83 5.89
N LEU A 148 5.88 30.75 5.17
CA LEU A 148 6.85 29.76 4.74
C LEU A 148 7.93 30.39 3.89
N ARG A 149 9.16 29.99 4.16
CA ARG A 149 10.36 30.31 3.36
C ARG A 149 10.67 29.16 2.40
N GLU A 150 11.51 29.45 1.42
CA GLU A 150 12.01 28.42 0.49
C GLU A 150 12.71 27.31 1.27
N GLY A 151 12.38 26.06 0.94
CA GLY A 151 12.91 24.86 1.59
C GLY A 151 12.24 24.47 2.90
N GLU A 152 11.27 25.26 3.39
CA GLU A 152 10.50 24.90 4.59
C GLU A 152 9.29 24.04 4.25
N VAL A 153 8.89 23.21 5.22
CA VAL A 153 7.84 22.20 5.11
C VAL A 153 6.77 22.44 6.17
N LEU A 154 5.52 22.60 5.78
CA LEU A 154 4.35 22.69 6.66
C LEU A 154 3.49 21.43 6.49
N LEU A 155 3.33 20.63 7.54
CA LEU A 155 2.35 19.55 7.59
C LEU A 155 1.00 20.08 8.07
N LEU A 156 -0.03 19.90 7.26
CA LEU A 156 -1.42 20.21 7.64
C LEU A 156 -1.98 19.12 8.55
N GLU A 157 -3.03 19.45 9.30
CA GLU A 157 -3.80 18.48 10.07
C GLU A 157 -4.59 17.53 9.14
N ASN A 158 -5.06 16.43 9.70
CA ASN A 158 -5.74 15.33 9.01
C ASN A 158 -6.94 15.80 8.19
N LEU A 159 -6.85 15.66 6.88
CA LEU A 159 -7.89 16.04 5.92
C LEU A 159 -9.25 15.38 6.19
N ARG A 160 -9.29 14.16 6.74
CA ARG A 160 -10.52 13.41 7.04
C ARG A 160 -11.25 13.86 8.30
N LEU A 161 -10.76 14.90 8.98
CA LEU A 161 -11.56 15.62 9.97
C LEU A 161 -12.69 16.41 9.31
N TYR A 162 -12.59 16.66 8.00
CA TYR A 162 -13.61 17.31 7.19
C TYR A 162 -14.35 16.29 6.32
N ALA A 163 -15.69 16.32 6.40
CA ALA A 163 -16.53 15.43 5.58
C ALA A 163 -16.43 15.70 4.08
N GLY A 164 -16.02 16.91 3.70
CA GLY A 164 -15.79 17.33 2.32
C GLY A 164 -14.67 16.56 1.63
N GLU A 165 -13.69 16.05 2.37
CA GLU A 165 -12.58 15.28 1.80
C GLU A 165 -13.08 14.03 1.07
N GLU A 166 -13.76 13.11 1.80
CA GLU A 166 -14.21 11.84 1.20
C GLU A 166 -15.39 12.02 0.23
N LYS A 167 -16.11 13.15 0.31
CA LYS A 167 -17.22 13.49 -0.62
C LYS A 167 -16.76 14.15 -1.91
N ASN A 168 -15.46 14.43 -2.03
CA ASN A 168 -14.92 15.22 -3.13
C ASN A 168 -15.64 16.58 -3.30
N ASP A 169 -15.87 17.26 -2.16
CA ASP A 169 -16.59 18.51 -2.11
C ASP A 169 -15.78 19.64 -2.76
N ASP A 170 -16.40 20.36 -3.68
CA ASP A 170 -15.71 21.38 -4.49
C ASP A 170 -15.30 22.59 -3.65
N GLU A 171 -16.07 22.98 -2.63
CA GLU A 171 -15.71 24.10 -1.75
C GLU A 171 -14.50 23.75 -0.88
N PHE A 172 -14.47 22.54 -0.30
CA PHE A 172 -13.32 22.08 0.44
C PHE A 172 -12.08 21.95 -0.45
N ALA A 173 -12.23 21.40 -1.66
CA ALA A 173 -11.16 21.30 -2.64
C ALA A 173 -10.61 22.67 -3.04
N ARG A 174 -11.48 23.68 -3.23
CA ARG A 174 -11.10 25.06 -3.51
C ARG A 174 -10.30 25.68 -2.36
N GLN A 175 -10.73 25.47 -1.11
CA GLN A 175 -10.02 25.97 0.08
C GLN A 175 -8.62 25.36 0.20
N LEU A 176 -8.44 24.08 -0.14
CA LEU A 176 -7.12 23.44 -0.21
C LEU A 176 -6.26 24.04 -1.34
N ALA A 177 -6.85 24.28 -2.50
CA ALA A 177 -6.15 24.86 -3.66
C ALA A 177 -5.67 26.30 -3.43
N GLU A 178 -6.39 27.09 -2.64
CA GLU A 178 -5.98 28.45 -2.26
C GLU A 178 -4.66 28.53 -1.50
N LEU A 179 -4.24 27.41 -0.90
CA LEU A 179 -2.96 27.32 -0.18
C LEU A 179 -1.75 27.25 -1.11
N ALA A 180 -1.93 26.92 -2.41
CA ALA A 180 -0.82 26.51 -3.28
C ALA A 180 -0.87 27.12 -4.67
N ASP A 181 0.28 27.09 -5.34
CA ASP A 181 0.46 27.46 -6.75
C ASP A 181 0.58 26.20 -7.63
N VAL A 182 1.01 25.08 -7.04
CA VAL A 182 1.25 23.78 -7.69
C VAL A 182 0.71 22.66 -6.83
N TYR A 183 0.06 21.70 -7.46
CA TYR A 183 -0.37 20.46 -6.82
C TYR A 183 0.51 19.28 -7.25
N VAL A 184 0.93 18.48 -6.29
CA VAL A 184 1.67 17.23 -6.49
C VAL A 184 0.92 16.10 -5.82
N ASN A 185 0.57 15.05 -6.57
CA ASN A 185 0.03 13.82 -5.99
C ASN A 185 1.16 12.80 -5.82
N ASP A 186 1.45 12.49 -4.56
CA ASP A 186 2.45 11.48 -4.19
C ASP A 186 1.83 10.38 -3.29
N ALA A 187 0.50 10.31 -3.27
CA ALA A 187 -0.27 9.38 -2.46
C ALA A 187 -0.90 8.28 -3.32
N PHE A 188 -0.09 7.39 -3.87
CA PHE A 188 -0.57 6.31 -4.73
C PHE A 188 -1.65 5.46 -4.02
N GLY A 189 -1.47 5.14 -2.72
CA GLY A 189 -2.45 4.39 -1.94
C GLY A 189 -3.84 5.03 -1.82
N ALA A 190 -3.94 6.35 -2.01
CA ALA A 190 -5.20 7.08 -2.01
C ALA A 190 -5.73 7.42 -3.42
N ALA A 191 -4.95 7.16 -4.47
CA ALA A 191 -5.26 7.61 -5.84
C ALA A 191 -6.45 6.89 -6.48
N HIS A 192 -6.86 5.74 -5.94
CA HIS A 192 -8.03 4.99 -6.41
C HIS A 192 -9.38 5.63 -6.01
N ARG A 193 -9.36 6.71 -5.23
CA ARG A 193 -10.56 7.42 -4.77
C ARG A 193 -10.54 8.86 -5.25
N ALA A 194 -11.67 9.31 -5.80
CA ALA A 194 -11.89 10.70 -6.12
C ALA A 194 -12.26 11.46 -4.82
N HIS A 195 -11.26 11.90 -4.07
CA HIS A 195 -11.42 12.76 -2.91
C HIS A 195 -11.08 14.22 -3.24
N ALA A 196 -11.46 15.15 -2.38
CA ALA A 196 -11.17 16.57 -2.59
C ALA A 196 -9.68 16.84 -2.76
N SER A 197 -8.82 16.18 -1.96
CA SER A 197 -7.37 16.36 -2.01
C SER A 197 -6.64 15.51 -3.07
N THR A 198 -7.30 14.52 -3.69
CA THR A 198 -6.67 13.64 -4.71
C THR A 198 -7.11 13.97 -6.13
N ALA A 199 -8.37 14.38 -6.32
CA ALA A 199 -8.95 14.71 -7.62
C ALA A 199 -9.60 16.10 -7.64
N GLY A 200 -10.41 16.46 -6.64
CA GLY A 200 -11.15 17.73 -6.62
C GLY A 200 -10.26 18.95 -6.72
N ILE A 201 -9.14 18.98 -6.00
CA ILE A 201 -8.19 20.10 -5.96
C ILE A 201 -7.64 20.47 -7.35
N THR A 202 -7.50 19.51 -8.25
CA THR A 202 -6.96 19.75 -9.60
C THR A 202 -7.90 20.58 -10.48
N LYS A 203 -9.17 20.72 -10.11
CA LYS A 203 -10.12 21.62 -10.80
C LYS A 203 -9.76 23.10 -10.60
N PHE A 204 -9.03 23.42 -9.54
CA PHE A 204 -8.72 24.77 -9.11
C PHE A 204 -7.24 25.15 -9.26
N LEU A 205 -6.39 24.19 -9.66
CA LEU A 205 -4.97 24.40 -9.91
C LEU A 205 -4.62 23.92 -11.34
N THR A 206 -3.98 24.79 -12.12
CA THR A 206 -3.60 24.50 -13.51
C THR A 206 -2.44 23.53 -13.63
N THR A 207 -1.58 23.49 -12.62
CA THR A 207 -0.42 22.60 -12.57
C THR A 207 -0.66 21.50 -11.52
N ALA A 208 -0.92 20.29 -12.01
CA ALA A 208 -1.17 19.10 -11.21
C ALA A 208 -0.31 17.95 -11.72
N VAL A 209 0.70 17.54 -10.96
CA VAL A 209 1.72 16.60 -11.42
C VAL A 209 1.92 15.44 -10.43
N ALA A 210 2.59 14.38 -10.89
CA ALA A 210 2.96 13.25 -10.04
C ALA A 210 4.20 13.56 -9.19
N GLY A 211 4.21 13.10 -7.95
CA GLY A 211 5.42 13.00 -7.15
C GLY A 211 6.28 11.79 -7.55
N LEU A 212 7.46 11.66 -6.95
CA LEU A 212 8.43 10.62 -7.32
C LEU A 212 7.99 9.21 -6.89
N LEU A 213 7.25 9.09 -5.78
CA LEU A 213 6.65 7.83 -5.37
C LEU A 213 5.55 7.42 -6.35
N MET A 214 4.66 8.36 -6.70
CA MET A 214 3.61 8.12 -7.69
C MET A 214 4.21 7.71 -9.04
N GLU A 215 5.24 8.41 -9.51
CA GLU A 215 5.98 8.08 -10.73
C GLU A 215 6.53 6.65 -10.69
N LYS A 216 7.19 6.28 -9.58
CA LYS A 216 7.78 4.96 -9.37
C LYS A 216 6.72 3.87 -9.44
N GLU A 217 5.63 4.02 -8.68
CA GLU A 217 4.50 3.07 -8.64
C GLU A 217 3.90 2.86 -10.03
N LEU A 218 3.56 3.95 -10.72
CA LEU A 218 2.97 3.89 -12.05
C LEU A 218 3.91 3.27 -13.10
N ASN A 219 5.21 3.53 -13.01
CA ASN A 219 6.19 2.95 -13.94
C ASN A 219 6.30 1.43 -13.79
N PHE A 220 6.43 0.93 -12.53
CA PHE A 220 6.53 -0.50 -12.30
C PHE A 220 5.23 -1.23 -12.69
N LEU A 221 4.10 -0.74 -12.23
CA LEU A 221 2.80 -1.37 -12.50
C LEU A 221 2.42 -1.29 -13.99
N SER A 222 2.66 -0.15 -14.66
CA SER A 222 2.39 -0.02 -16.09
C SER A 222 3.30 -0.92 -16.93
N LYS A 223 4.58 -1.05 -16.57
CA LYS A 223 5.50 -1.97 -17.26
C LYS A 223 5.00 -3.42 -17.13
N ALA A 224 4.62 -3.83 -15.92
CA ALA A 224 4.12 -5.18 -15.68
C ALA A 224 2.82 -5.49 -16.43
N LEU A 225 1.93 -4.50 -16.61
CA LEU A 225 0.65 -4.73 -17.27
C LEU A 225 0.68 -4.60 -18.79
N ASN A 226 1.44 -3.62 -19.31
CA ASN A 226 1.35 -3.25 -20.73
C ASN A 226 2.45 -3.88 -21.58
N ASN A 227 3.61 -4.16 -21.00
CA ASN A 227 4.73 -4.77 -21.72
C ASN A 227 5.59 -5.64 -20.77
N PRO A 228 5.01 -6.70 -20.16
CA PRO A 228 5.75 -7.58 -19.26
C PRO A 228 6.82 -8.36 -20.02
N GLU A 229 7.99 -8.49 -19.42
CA GLU A 229 8.96 -9.51 -19.84
C GLU A 229 8.42 -10.90 -19.47
N ARG A 230 8.50 -11.85 -20.37
CA ARG A 230 7.94 -13.20 -20.18
C ARG A 230 9.01 -14.23 -19.85
N PRO A 231 8.68 -15.27 -19.06
CA PRO A 231 7.35 -15.60 -18.52
C PRO A 231 6.85 -14.61 -17.47
N PHE A 232 5.55 -14.27 -17.55
CA PHE A 232 4.85 -13.44 -16.57
C PHE A 232 4.01 -14.33 -15.65
N VAL A 233 4.32 -14.28 -14.35
CA VAL A 233 3.63 -15.06 -13.31
C VAL A 233 2.90 -14.12 -12.36
N ALA A 234 1.62 -14.37 -12.14
CA ALA A 234 0.84 -13.66 -11.14
C ALA A 234 0.50 -14.57 -9.96
N ILE A 235 0.59 -14.07 -8.74
CA ILE A 235 0.26 -14.76 -7.50
C ILE A 235 -0.84 -13.98 -6.80
N LEU A 236 -1.98 -14.61 -6.61
CA LEU A 236 -3.12 -14.01 -5.93
C LEU A 236 -3.54 -14.87 -4.74
N GLY A 237 -3.65 -14.25 -3.58
CA GLY A 237 -4.09 -14.88 -2.35
C GLY A 237 -5.11 -14.01 -1.60
N GLY A 238 -5.38 -14.41 -0.35
CA GLY A 238 -6.31 -13.72 0.53
C GLY A 238 -7.59 -14.51 0.78
N ALA A 239 -8.57 -13.85 1.42
CA ALA A 239 -9.73 -14.54 1.96
C ALA A 239 -10.85 -14.77 0.93
N LYS A 240 -11.07 -13.83 0.00
CA LYS A 240 -12.26 -13.79 -0.87
C LYS A 240 -11.90 -13.73 -2.35
N VAL A 241 -12.53 -14.59 -3.15
CA VAL A 241 -12.40 -14.52 -4.60
C VAL A 241 -13.11 -13.29 -5.18
N SER A 242 -14.25 -12.89 -4.59
CA SER A 242 -15.02 -11.71 -5.01
C SER A 242 -14.19 -10.42 -5.06
N ASP A 243 -13.27 -10.25 -4.11
CA ASP A 243 -12.37 -9.10 -4.04
C ASP A 243 -11.29 -9.10 -5.14
N LYS A 244 -11.08 -10.24 -5.80
CA LYS A 244 -10.00 -10.45 -6.79
C LYS A 244 -10.49 -10.64 -8.22
N ILE A 245 -11.80 -10.82 -8.44
CA ILE A 245 -12.36 -11.07 -9.78
C ILE A 245 -11.86 -10.06 -10.83
N PRO A 246 -11.92 -8.74 -10.62
CA PRO A 246 -11.49 -7.79 -11.62
C PRO A 246 -10.00 -7.93 -12.00
N VAL A 247 -9.16 -8.23 -11.01
CA VAL A 247 -7.72 -8.45 -11.23
C VAL A 247 -7.48 -9.74 -11.97
N ILE A 248 -8.15 -10.83 -11.58
CA ILE A 248 -8.05 -12.13 -12.24
C ILE A 248 -8.43 -12.02 -13.72
N GLU A 249 -9.57 -11.39 -14.00
CA GLU A 249 -10.04 -11.19 -15.38
C GLU A 249 -9.09 -10.32 -16.21
N SER A 250 -8.55 -9.25 -15.61
CA SER A 250 -7.54 -8.39 -16.25
C SER A 250 -6.27 -9.17 -16.60
N LEU A 251 -5.77 -10.01 -15.67
CA LEU A 251 -4.57 -10.81 -15.88
C LEU A 251 -4.80 -11.89 -16.95
N ILE A 252 -5.95 -12.55 -16.95
CA ILE A 252 -6.33 -13.53 -18.00
C ILE A 252 -6.42 -12.85 -19.36
N ALA A 253 -7.08 -11.69 -19.46
CA ALA A 253 -7.19 -10.94 -20.71
C ALA A 253 -5.83 -10.49 -21.25
N ARG A 254 -4.85 -10.24 -20.39
CA ARG A 254 -3.46 -9.90 -20.73
C ARG A 254 -2.59 -11.13 -20.99
N LYS A 255 -3.19 -12.33 -20.90
CA LYS A 255 -2.53 -13.63 -21.14
C LYS A 255 -1.27 -13.78 -20.31
N VAL A 256 -1.37 -13.58 -18.99
CA VAL A 256 -0.30 -13.96 -18.06
C VAL A 256 0.04 -15.45 -18.31
N ASP A 257 1.31 -15.82 -18.21
CA ASP A 257 1.70 -17.20 -18.52
C ASP A 257 1.21 -18.17 -17.44
N LYS A 258 1.30 -17.74 -16.15
CA LYS A 258 0.82 -18.54 -15.01
C LYS A 258 0.09 -17.65 -14.00
N LEU A 259 -1.00 -18.18 -13.46
CA LEU A 259 -1.79 -17.57 -12.40
C LEU A 259 -1.87 -18.53 -11.20
N LEU A 260 -1.17 -18.21 -10.14
CA LEU A 260 -1.13 -18.99 -8.90
C LEU A 260 -2.18 -18.44 -7.94
N ILE A 261 -3.07 -19.28 -7.47
CA ILE A 261 -4.13 -18.95 -6.54
C ILE A 261 -3.85 -19.60 -5.19
N GLY A 262 -3.78 -18.80 -4.11
CA GLY A 262 -3.61 -19.28 -2.74
C GLY A 262 -4.58 -18.62 -1.77
N GLY A 263 -4.34 -18.82 -0.48
CA GLY A 263 -5.22 -18.30 0.56
C GLY A 263 -6.60 -18.96 0.63
N ALA A 264 -7.47 -18.45 1.48
CA ALA A 264 -8.79 -19.05 1.67
C ALA A 264 -9.69 -18.95 0.43
N MET A 265 -9.43 -18.01 -0.49
CA MET A 265 -10.15 -17.92 -1.77
C MET A 265 -10.05 -19.21 -2.60
N ALA A 266 -8.99 -20.01 -2.44
CA ALA A 266 -8.82 -21.28 -3.14
C ALA A 266 -9.93 -22.30 -2.79
N TYR A 267 -10.50 -22.22 -1.58
CA TYR A 267 -11.59 -23.15 -1.18
C TYR A 267 -12.89 -22.92 -1.97
N THR A 268 -13.12 -21.71 -2.47
CA THR A 268 -14.23 -21.46 -3.40
C THR A 268 -14.04 -22.21 -4.71
N PHE A 269 -12.81 -22.25 -5.25
CA PHE A 269 -12.46 -23.06 -6.43
C PHE A 269 -12.56 -24.57 -6.16
N PHE A 270 -12.10 -25.05 -4.99
CA PHE A 270 -12.21 -26.46 -4.66
C PHE A 270 -13.68 -26.90 -4.55
N LYS A 271 -14.51 -26.11 -3.86
CA LYS A 271 -15.93 -26.40 -3.72
C LYS A 271 -16.65 -26.36 -5.05
N SER A 272 -16.32 -25.45 -5.96
CA SER A 272 -16.89 -25.40 -7.31
C SER A 272 -16.59 -26.65 -8.13
N LYS A 273 -15.48 -27.36 -7.84
CA LYS A 273 -15.11 -28.65 -8.40
C LYS A 273 -15.75 -29.85 -7.70
N GLY A 274 -16.55 -29.62 -6.67
CA GLY A 274 -17.22 -30.66 -5.89
C GLY A 274 -16.42 -31.25 -4.74
N TYR A 275 -15.26 -30.65 -4.38
CA TYR A 275 -14.50 -31.11 -3.22
C TYR A 275 -15.18 -30.67 -1.91
N THR A 276 -15.06 -31.51 -0.89
CA THR A 276 -15.41 -31.14 0.48
C THR A 276 -14.33 -30.19 1.01
N VAL A 277 -14.74 -29.06 1.58
CA VAL A 277 -13.82 -28.02 2.08
C VAL A 277 -13.91 -27.82 3.59
N GLY A 278 -14.65 -28.72 4.27
CA GLY A 278 -14.84 -28.68 5.71
C GLY A 278 -15.53 -27.41 6.19
N LYS A 279 -14.94 -26.78 7.20
CA LYS A 279 -15.34 -25.46 7.74
C LYS A 279 -14.49 -24.32 7.23
N SER A 280 -13.67 -24.55 6.18
CA SER A 280 -12.86 -23.50 5.56
C SER A 280 -13.74 -22.40 4.98
N LEU A 281 -13.20 -21.18 4.90
CA LEU A 281 -13.92 -20.03 4.37
C LEU A 281 -14.22 -20.21 2.88
N VAL A 282 -15.50 -20.06 2.51
CA VAL A 282 -16.00 -20.23 1.12
C VAL A 282 -17.04 -19.17 0.81
N GLU A 283 -16.97 -18.61 -0.37
CA GLU A 283 -18.04 -17.76 -0.94
C GLU A 283 -18.94 -18.63 -1.82
N ASN A 284 -20.06 -19.12 -1.26
CA ASN A 284 -20.95 -20.04 -1.98
C ASN A 284 -21.63 -19.40 -3.20
N GLU A 285 -21.85 -18.10 -3.15
CA GLU A 285 -22.39 -17.29 -4.24
C GLU A 285 -21.40 -17.11 -5.41
N MET A 286 -20.12 -17.44 -5.22
CA MET A 286 -19.06 -17.30 -6.22
C MET A 286 -18.65 -18.62 -6.89
N LEU A 287 -19.35 -19.74 -6.64
CA LEU A 287 -18.97 -21.05 -7.18
C LEU A 287 -19.02 -21.07 -8.71
N GLU A 288 -20.08 -20.54 -9.31
CA GLU A 288 -20.21 -20.45 -10.76
C GLU A 288 -19.15 -19.52 -11.36
N THR A 289 -18.86 -18.40 -10.69
CA THR A 289 -17.82 -17.46 -11.10
C THR A 289 -16.43 -18.11 -11.07
N ALA A 290 -16.14 -18.93 -10.05
CA ALA A 290 -14.88 -19.67 -9.97
C ALA A 290 -14.72 -20.65 -11.15
N GLN A 291 -15.76 -21.38 -11.52
CA GLN A 291 -15.75 -22.26 -12.72
C GLN A 291 -15.55 -21.45 -14.01
N GLU A 292 -16.21 -20.31 -14.12
CA GLU A 292 -16.07 -19.42 -15.28
C GLU A 292 -14.64 -18.88 -15.40
N ILE A 293 -14.00 -18.50 -14.29
CA ILE A 293 -12.60 -18.06 -14.25
C ILE A 293 -11.68 -19.18 -14.76
N GLU A 294 -11.84 -20.41 -14.29
CA GLU A 294 -11.01 -21.53 -14.77
C GLU A 294 -11.15 -21.76 -16.28
N ARG A 295 -12.41 -21.71 -16.77
CA ARG A 295 -12.68 -21.84 -18.20
C ARG A 295 -12.05 -20.69 -18.99
N LYS A 296 -12.21 -19.44 -18.55
CA LYS A 296 -11.58 -18.27 -19.19
C LYS A 296 -10.06 -18.39 -19.23
N ALA A 297 -9.44 -18.86 -18.15
CA ALA A 297 -8.00 -19.08 -18.09
C ALA A 297 -7.57 -20.14 -19.12
N GLN A 298 -8.27 -21.27 -19.18
CA GLN A 298 -8.01 -22.34 -20.15
C GLN A 298 -8.16 -21.84 -21.59
N ASP A 299 -9.25 -21.13 -21.90
CA ASP A 299 -9.53 -20.59 -23.23
C ASP A 299 -8.47 -19.56 -23.67
N ALA A 300 -7.91 -18.79 -22.71
CA ALA A 300 -6.85 -17.83 -22.96
C ALA A 300 -5.44 -18.45 -23.03
N GLY A 301 -5.29 -19.73 -22.67
CA GLY A 301 -4.00 -20.42 -22.58
C GLY A 301 -3.19 -20.02 -21.35
N VAL A 302 -3.85 -19.58 -20.28
CA VAL A 302 -3.26 -19.22 -18.99
C VAL A 302 -3.23 -20.46 -18.10
N GLU A 303 -2.04 -20.81 -17.59
CA GLU A 303 -1.90 -21.90 -16.62
C GLU A 303 -2.37 -21.43 -15.24
N LEU A 304 -3.60 -21.80 -14.85
CA LEU A 304 -4.15 -21.53 -13.53
C LEU A 304 -3.76 -22.66 -12.57
N ILE A 305 -2.98 -22.35 -11.53
CA ILE A 305 -2.44 -23.30 -10.57
C ILE A 305 -3.10 -23.08 -9.21
N LEU A 306 -3.83 -24.12 -8.76
CA LEU A 306 -4.45 -24.19 -7.44
C LEU A 306 -3.59 -25.03 -6.49
N PRO A 307 -3.73 -24.85 -5.16
CA PRO A 307 -3.07 -25.72 -4.19
C PRO A 307 -3.46 -27.19 -4.36
N THR A 308 -2.52 -28.08 -4.13
CA THR A 308 -2.73 -29.55 -4.13
C THR A 308 -2.82 -30.12 -2.73
N ASP A 309 -2.19 -29.46 -1.76
CA ASP A 309 -2.24 -29.79 -0.35
C ASP A 309 -2.37 -28.52 0.49
N HIS A 310 -2.83 -28.68 1.72
CA HIS A 310 -3.05 -27.57 2.64
C HIS A 310 -2.81 -27.99 4.09
N GLN A 311 -2.49 -27.00 4.92
CA GLN A 311 -2.42 -27.15 6.36
C GLN A 311 -3.80 -26.96 6.96
N VAL A 312 -4.27 -27.97 7.68
CA VAL A 312 -5.58 -27.97 8.32
C VAL A 312 -5.48 -28.17 9.81
N VAL A 313 -6.50 -27.68 10.52
CA VAL A 313 -6.74 -27.97 11.93
C VAL A 313 -8.13 -28.54 12.11
N ASP A 314 -8.31 -29.29 13.20
CA ASP A 314 -9.65 -29.65 13.66
C ASP A 314 -10.30 -28.42 14.31
N SER A 315 -11.50 -28.05 13.88
CA SER A 315 -12.20 -26.89 14.43
C SER A 315 -12.56 -27.02 15.92
N TYR A 316 -12.48 -28.24 16.47
CA TYR A 316 -12.73 -28.51 17.90
C TYR A 316 -11.45 -28.56 18.73
N ASP A 317 -10.27 -28.76 18.10
CA ASP A 317 -8.95 -28.74 18.77
C ASP A 317 -7.88 -28.08 17.86
N PRO A 318 -7.98 -26.76 17.62
CA PRO A 318 -7.07 -26.07 16.69
C PRO A 318 -5.59 -26.14 17.09
N LEU A 319 -5.30 -26.20 18.39
CA LEU A 319 -3.92 -26.11 18.89
C LEU A 319 -3.11 -27.41 18.69
N ASN A 320 -3.78 -28.60 18.74
CA ASN A 320 -3.08 -29.89 18.74
C ASN A 320 -3.31 -30.74 17.49
N SER A 321 -4.16 -30.28 16.57
CA SER A 321 -4.63 -31.10 15.44
C SER A 321 -4.04 -30.74 14.09
N ARG A 322 -3.03 -29.84 14.07
CA ARG A 322 -2.39 -29.41 12.81
C ARG A 322 -1.86 -30.59 12.01
N LYS A 323 -2.22 -30.63 10.74
CA LYS A 323 -1.69 -31.59 9.78
C LYS A 323 -1.73 -31.04 8.36
N THR A 324 -0.86 -31.54 7.51
CA THR A 324 -0.90 -31.27 6.06
C THR A 324 -1.54 -32.46 5.36
N ILE A 325 -2.53 -32.19 4.54
CA ILE A 325 -3.26 -33.21 3.76
C ILE A 325 -3.49 -32.73 2.33
N PRO A 326 -3.63 -33.65 1.36
CA PRO A 326 -4.15 -33.29 0.04
C PRO A 326 -5.56 -32.67 0.14
N VAL A 327 -5.85 -31.71 -0.74
CA VAL A 327 -7.11 -30.92 -0.65
C VAL A 327 -8.37 -31.77 -0.79
N GLU A 328 -8.33 -32.86 -1.57
CA GLU A 328 -9.43 -33.81 -1.76
C GLU A 328 -9.79 -34.63 -0.52
N PHE A 329 -8.91 -34.70 0.47
CA PHE A 329 -9.15 -35.44 1.72
C PHE A 329 -9.67 -34.56 2.87
N THR A 330 -10.09 -33.34 2.58
CA THR A 330 -10.71 -32.45 3.58
C THR A 330 -12.04 -32.99 4.03
N ASN A 331 -12.23 -33.20 5.32
CA ASN A 331 -13.50 -33.63 5.90
C ASN A 331 -14.24 -32.47 6.59
N GLN A 332 -15.49 -32.73 6.99
CA GLN A 332 -16.41 -31.71 7.52
C GLN A 332 -15.95 -31.01 8.83
N GLY A 333 -15.06 -31.63 9.60
CA GLY A 333 -14.52 -31.08 10.86
C GLY A 333 -13.32 -30.17 10.68
N LEU A 334 -12.66 -30.19 9.51
CA LEU A 334 -11.40 -29.52 9.29
C LEU A 334 -11.58 -28.08 8.79
N VAL A 335 -10.62 -27.22 9.18
CA VAL A 335 -10.46 -25.85 8.69
C VAL A 335 -9.09 -25.73 8.05
N GLY A 336 -9.02 -25.31 6.81
CA GLY A 336 -7.75 -25.02 6.13
C GLY A 336 -7.28 -23.60 6.44
N LEU A 337 -6.00 -23.46 6.79
CA LEU A 337 -5.42 -22.21 7.27
C LEU A 337 -4.19 -21.76 6.49
N ASP A 338 -3.52 -22.66 5.74
CA ASP A 338 -2.38 -22.31 4.90
C ASP A 338 -2.23 -23.33 3.74
N ILE A 339 -1.42 -23.01 2.75
CA ILE A 339 -1.00 -23.99 1.73
C ILE A 339 -0.04 -25.02 2.36
N GLY A 340 0.01 -26.22 1.76
CA GLY A 340 0.93 -27.25 2.19
C GLY A 340 2.30 -27.15 1.53
N ILE A 341 3.20 -28.05 1.94
CA ILE A 341 4.59 -28.08 1.48
C ILE A 341 4.70 -28.45 -0.01
N GLU A 342 3.83 -29.34 -0.51
CA GLU A 342 3.81 -29.73 -1.92
C GLU A 342 3.35 -28.56 -2.79
N THR A 343 2.31 -27.84 -2.36
CA THR A 343 1.85 -26.61 -3.03
C THR A 343 2.95 -25.56 -3.07
N ALA A 344 3.63 -25.32 -1.95
CA ALA A 344 4.74 -24.36 -1.90
C ALA A 344 5.86 -24.75 -2.89
N ALA A 345 6.18 -26.05 -3.00
CA ALA A 345 7.16 -26.54 -3.96
C ALA A 345 6.67 -26.39 -5.43
N ILE A 346 5.38 -26.60 -5.69
CA ILE A 346 4.79 -26.37 -7.03
C ILE A 346 4.87 -24.88 -7.39
N PHE A 347 4.50 -23.98 -6.47
CA PHE A 347 4.54 -22.53 -6.69
C PHE A 347 5.98 -22.06 -6.94
N ARG A 348 6.96 -22.59 -6.17
CA ARG A 348 8.38 -22.30 -6.39
C ARG A 348 8.81 -22.69 -7.81
N ARG A 349 8.49 -23.94 -8.26
CA ARG A 349 8.79 -24.36 -9.63
C ARG A 349 8.08 -23.50 -10.69
N ALA A 350 6.86 -23.04 -10.41
CA ALA A 350 6.14 -22.17 -11.32
C ALA A 350 6.81 -20.79 -11.49
N LEU A 351 7.56 -20.34 -10.49
CA LEU A 351 8.32 -19.09 -10.50
C LEU A 351 9.72 -19.21 -11.11
N GLU A 352 10.23 -20.43 -11.30
CA GLU A 352 11.52 -20.66 -11.95
C GLU A 352 11.53 -20.10 -13.37
N GLY A 353 12.54 -19.26 -13.67
CA GLY A 353 12.70 -18.61 -14.97
C GLY A 353 11.71 -17.46 -15.26
N ALA A 354 10.80 -17.12 -14.35
CA ALA A 354 9.94 -15.96 -14.49
C ALA A 354 10.75 -14.69 -14.73
N LYS A 355 10.21 -13.78 -15.55
CA LYS A 355 10.80 -12.46 -15.83
C LYS A 355 10.00 -11.32 -15.24
N THR A 356 8.70 -11.50 -15.12
CA THR A 356 7.81 -10.58 -14.43
C THR A 356 6.99 -11.35 -13.41
N ILE A 357 6.97 -10.88 -12.17
CA ILE A 357 6.17 -11.45 -11.09
C ILE A 357 5.33 -10.33 -10.47
N VAL A 358 4.03 -10.58 -10.33
CA VAL A 358 3.12 -9.71 -9.56
C VAL A 358 2.48 -10.56 -8.47
N TRP A 359 2.59 -10.11 -7.22
CA TRP A 359 2.01 -10.82 -6.08
C TRP A 359 1.11 -9.91 -5.24
N ASN A 360 -0.11 -10.39 -4.93
CA ASN A 360 -1.05 -9.72 -4.06
C ASN A 360 -1.87 -10.71 -3.22
N GLY A 361 -1.76 -10.63 -1.92
CA GLY A 361 -2.48 -11.45 -0.93
C GLY A 361 -1.70 -12.67 -0.42
N PRO A 362 -1.81 -12.97 0.89
CA PRO A 362 -1.10 -14.08 1.53
C PRO A 362 -1.66 -15.43 1.11
N MET A 363 -0.86 -16.49 1.33
CA MET A 363 -1.24 -17.86 1.00
C MET A 363 -1.98 -18.58 2.12
N GLY A 364 -1.91 -18.04 3.33
CA GLY A 364 -2.52 -18.60 4.53
C GLY A 364 -2.83 -17.50 5.55
N MET A 365 -3.14 -17.92 6.78
CA MET A 365 -3.38 -17.04 7.94
C MET A 365 -2.04 -16.64 8.55
N PHE A 366 -1.26 -15.85 7.78
CA PHE A 366 0.16 -15.58 8.05
C PHE A 366 0.41 -14.79 9.35
N GLU A 367 -0.60 -14.15 9.92
CA GLU A 367 -0.52 -13.45 11.22
C GLU A 367 -0.39 -14.43 12.39
N GLU A 368 -0.80 -15.70 12.19
CA GLU A 368 -0.84 -16.73 13.24
C GLU A 368 0.12 -17.87 12.93
N LYS A 369 1.22 -17.94 13.69
CA LYS A 369 2.15 -19.08 13.57
C LYS A 369 1.49 -20.38 14.00
N PRO A 370 1.73 -21.47 13.27
CA PRO A 370 2.67 -21.67 12.16
C PRO A 370 2.03 -21.57 10.76
N PHE A 371 0.88 -20.89 10.59
CA PHE A 371 0.15 -20.78 9.32
C PHE A 371 0.70 -19.66 8.41
N ASP A 372 1.87 -19.11 8.75
CA ASP A 372 2.69 -18.21 7.95
C ASP A 372 3.68 -18.95 7.02
N GLU A 373 3.91 -20.24 7.23
CA GLU A 373 4.94 -21.02 6.54
C GLU A 373 4.76 -21.03 5.02
N GLY A 374 3.53 -21.19 4.53
CA GLY A 374 3.23 -21.17 3.10
C GLY A 374 3.48 -19.80 2.46
N THR A 375 3.07 -18.73 3.14
CA THR A 375 3.29 -17.37 2.66
C THR A 375 4.78 -17.02 2.62
N ILE A 376 5.54 -17.40 3.66
CA ILE A 376 6.99 -17.20 3.73
C ILE A 376 7.71 -18.00 2.65
N ALA A 377 7.29 -19.25 2.40
CA ALA A 377 7.89 -20.08 1.33
C ALA A 377 7.71 -19.46 -0.06
N VAL A 378 6.53 -18.86 -0.31
CA VAL A 378 6.29 -18.11 -1.56
C VAL A 378 7.12 -16.84 -1.61
N ALA A 379 7.24 -16.11 -0.50
CA ALA A 379 8.08 -14.91 -0.40
C ALA A 379 9.56 -15.23 -0.74
N GLN A 380 10.09 -16.32 -0.20
CA GLN A 380 11.43 -16.80 -0.52
C GLN A 380 11.60 -17.15 -2.00
N ALA A 381 10.61 -17.84 -2.58
CA ALA A 381 10.64 -18.19 -3.99
C ALA A 381 10.59 -16.97 -4.93
N VAL A 382 9.82 -15.94 -4.56
CA VAL A 382 9.79 -14.66 -5.27
C VAL A 382 11.13 -13.92 -5.15
N ALA A 383 11.72 -13.89 -3.95
CA ALA A 383 13.04 -13.29 -3.73
C ALA A 383 14.13 -13.98 -4.56
N GLU A 384 14.14 -15.32 -4.58
CA GLU A 384 15.09 -16.11 -5.41
C GLU A 384 14.90 -15.86 -6.91
N ALA A 385 13.65 -15.78 -7.38
CA ALA A 385 13.39 -15.45 -8.79
C ALA A 385 13.87 -14.04 -9.12
N THR A 386 13.75 -13.09 -8.17
CA THR A 386 14.24 -11.72 -8.32
C THR A 386 15.77 -11.68 -8.40
N GLU A 387 16.46 -12.38 -7.52
CA GLU A 387 17.92 -12.54 -7.56
C GLU A 387 18.39 -13.15 -8.91
N ASN A 388 17.57 -13.99 -9.52
CA ASN A 388 17.79 -14.58 -10.85
C ASN A 388 17.33 -13.68 -12.02
N GLY A 389 17.01 -12.42 -11.76
CA GLY A 389 16.75 -11.39 -12.76
C GLY A 389 15.28 -11.19 -13.12
N ALA A 390 14.35 -11.67 -12.31
CA ALA A 390 12.95 -11.33 -12.46
C ALA A 390 12.66 -9.91 -11.91
N THR A 391 11.74 -9.19 -12.53
CA THR A 391 11.13 -8.00 -11.96
C THR A 391 9.94 -8.43 -11.09
N SER A 392 10.08 -8.31 -9.77
CA SER A 392 9.01 -8.65 -8.81
C SER A 392 8.32 -7.41 -8.28
N ILE A 393 6.98 -7.43 -8.29
CA ILE A 393 6.13 -6.37 -7.75
C ILE A 393 5.19 -7.02 -6.72
N VAL A 394 5.31 -6.60 -5.47
CA VAL A 394 4.47 -7.09 -4.37
C VAL A 394 3.59 -5.96 -3.88
N GLY A 395 2.29 -6.20 -3.82
CA GLY A 395 1.31 -5.22 -3.35
C GLY A 395 0.26 -5.85 -2.44
N GLY A 396 -0.43 -5.00 -1.67
CA GLY A 396 -1.37 -5.42 -0.64
C GLY A 396 -0.73 -5.48 0.74
N GLY A 397 -1.42 -4.90 1.73
CA GLY A 397 -0.88 -4.76 3.09
C GLY A 397 -0.35 -6.06 3.68
N ASP A 398 -1.13 -7.13 3.54
CA ASP A 398 -0.80 -8.45 4.11
C ASP A 398 0.43 -9.08 3.43
N SER A 399 0.55 -8.97 2.09
CA SER A 399 1.71 -9.49 1.37
C SER A 399 2.98 -8.73 1.73
N VAL A 400 2.88 -7.40 1.85
CA VAL A 400 4.00 -6.54 2.24
C VAL A 400 4.42 -6.84 3.68
N ALA A 401 3.45 -7.00 4.60
CA ALA A 401 3.73 -7.38 5.98
C ALA A 401 4.46 -8.74 6.06
N ALA A 402 4.04 -9.72 5.25
CA ALA A 402 4.69 -11.03 5.19
C ALA A 402 6.13 -10.95 4.65
N ILE A 403 6.38 -10.12 3.63
CA ILE A 403 7.74 -9.87 3.10
C ILE A 403 8.63 -9.24 4.18
N ASN A 404 8.13 -8.22 4.90
CA ASN A 404 8.87 -7.56 5.96
C ASN A 404 9.15 -8.52 7.13
N GLN A 405 8.15 -9.32 7.54
CA GLN A 405 8.33 -10.35 8.57
C GLN A 405 9.40 -11.39 8.20
N ALA A 406 9.51 -11.71 6.90
CA ALA A 406 10.51 -12.62 6.39
C ALA A 406 11.91 -11.96 6.19
N GLY A 407 12.03 -10.64 6.34
CA GLY A 407 13.28 -9.89 6.09
C GLY A 407 13.73 -9.95 4.63
N LEU A 408 12.79 -9.94 3.69
CA LEU A 408 13.03 -10.08 2.25
C LEU A 408 12.73 -8.82 1.44
N ASP A 409 12.44 -7.71 2.10
CA ASP A 409 12.05 -6.43 1.49
C ASP A 409 13.10 -5.91 0.49
N GLU A 410 14.37 -5.97 0.83
CA GLU A 410 15.48 -5.58 -0.05
C GLU A 410 15.68 -6.52 -1.27
N LYS A 411 15.10 -7.72 -1.23
CA LYS A 411 15.18 -8.72 -2.31
C LYS A 411 14.03 -8.65 -3.29
N ILE A 412 13.11 -7.71 -3.12
CA ILE A 412 11.95 -7.48 -4.01
C ILE A 412 12.23 -6.23 -4.84
N THR A 413 11.98 -6.28 -6.15
CA THR A 413 12.24 -5.15 -7.04
C THR A 413 11.38 -3.93 -6.69
N HIS A 414 10.11 -4.14 -6.38
CA HIS A 414 9.17 -3.08 -6.01
C HIS A 414 8.13 -3.58 -5.02
N ILE A 415 8.11 -2.95 -3.85
CA ILE A 415 7.05 -3.12 -2.85
C ILE A 415 6.11 -1.93 -3.00
N SER A 416 4.87 -2.21 -3.43
CA SER A 416 3.88 -1.15 -3.64
C SER A 416 3.27 -0.70 -2.31
N THR A 417 3.22 0.60 -2.13
CA THR A 417 2.53 1.24 -0.99
C THR A 417 1.02 1.36 -1.20
N GLY A 418 0.54 0.97 -2.40
CA GLY A 418 -0.80 1.29 -2.89
C GLY A 418 -1.95 0.49 -2.28
N GLY A 419 -1.73 -0.69 -1.72
CA GLY A 419 -2.80 -1.52 -1.18
C GLY A 419 -3.95 -1.75 -2.19
N GLY A 420 -5.12 -1.17 -1.91
CA GLY A 420 -6.29 -1.23 -2.79
C GLY A 420 -6.06 -0.56 -4.15
N ALA A 421 -5.31 0.55 -4.21
CA ALA A 421 -4.99 1.22 -5.46
C ALA A 421 -4.18 0.33 -6.40
N THR A 422 -3.27 -0.48 -5.87
CA THR A 422 -2.51 -1.47 -6.66
C THR A 422 -3.44 -2.49 -7.30
N LEU A 423 -4.43 -3.01 -6.54
CA LEU A 423 -5.41 -3.95 -7.06
C LEU A 423 -6.27 -3.34 -8.17
N GLU A 424 -6.79 -2.13 -7.96
CA GLU A 424 -7.60 -1.43 -8.96
C GLU A 424 -6.77 -1.13 -10.21
N PHE A 425 -5.52 -0.70 -10.06
CA PHE A 425 -4.63 -0.51 -11.20
C PHE A 425 -4.37 -1.81 -11.96
N LEU A 426 -4.11 -2.92 -11.25
CA LEU A 426 -3.92 -4.24 -11.84
C LEU A 426 -5.18 -4.75 -12.54
N SER A 427 -6.37 -4.35 -12.10
CA SER A 427 -7.63 -4.66 -12.78
C SER A 427 -7.88 -3.81 -14.04
N GLY A 428 -6.99 -2.86 -14.34
CA GLY A 428 -7.09 -1.99 -15.51
C GLY A 428 -8.04 -0.80 -15.33
N VAL A 429 -8.49 -0.55 -14.09
CA VAL A 429 -9.32 0.62 -13.76
C VAL A 429 -8.42 1.86 -13.72
N GLU A 430 -8.87 2.93 -14.36
CA GLU A 430 -8.20 4.21 -14.28
C GLU A 430 -8.37 4.80 -12.87
N LEU A 431 -7.26 5.13 -12.23
CA LEU A 431 -7.29 5.71 -10.89
C LEU A 431 -7.62 7.21 -10.97
N PRO A 432 -8.70 7.68 -10.30
CA PRO A 432 -9.12 9.09 -10.39
C PRO A 432 -8.02 10.09 -10.01
N GLY A 433 -7.23 9.79 -8.97
CA GLY A 433 -6.12 10.65 -8.55
C GLY A 433 -4.93 10.65 -9.51
N VAL A 434 -4.86 9.70 -10.46
CA VAL A 434 -3.89 9.68 -11.55
C VAL A 434 -4.48 10.37 -12.79
N ALA A 435 -5.74 10.05 -13.12
CA ALA A 435 -6.45 10.66 -14.25
C ALA A 435 -6.44 12.20 -14.18
N ALA A 436 -6.58 12.74 -12.96
CA ALA A 436 -6.62 14.17 -12.69
C ALA A 436 -5.28 14.92 -12.90
N LEU A 437 -4.16 14.21 -13.12
CA LEU A 437 -2.84 14.83 -13.33
C LEU A 437 -2.63 15.22 -14.79
N ASN A 438 -1.81 16.28 -15.01
CA ASN A 438 -1.45 16.74 -16.33
C ASN A 438 -0.69 15.68 -17.14
N GLU A 439 -0.99 15.59 -18.44
CA GLU A 439 -0.25 14.78 -19.40
C GLU A 439 1.07 15.46 -19.80
N LYS A 440 2.07 14.65 -20.20
CA LYS A 440 3.33 15.15 -20.80
C LYS A 440 3.11 15.69 -22.19
#